data_daeadf36792e59625b7500fa9efb37ea
#
_entry.id   daeadf36792e59625b7500fa9efb37ea
#
_cell.length_a   1.000
_cell.length_b   1.000
_cell.length_c   1.000
_cell.angle_alpha   90.00
_cell.angle_beta   90.00
_cell.angle_gamma   90.00
#
_symmetry.space_group_name_H-M   'P 1'
#
loop_
_entity.id
_entity.type
_entity.pdbx_description
1 polymer ?
#
loop_
_entity_poly.entity_id
_entity_poly.type
_entity_poly.pdbx_seq_one_letter_code
_entity_poly.pdbx_strand_id
1 'polypeptide(L)'
;DESRKLYGVQFHPEVSHTAYGKQILHNFLFDICQCRGSWNIEGFVQRSISRYQRALSGKKVLCALSGGVDSAVAAVLLHKAIGDNLTCVFVDHGLLRKNEGDWVESIFRGQFNMNLIRVNAEDRFLKKLEGIMEPEQKRKIIGEEFIRVFEEEARKLGNVDVLVQGTIYPDVIESGAGNASTIKSHHNVGGLPERMEFEQIVEPLRDLFKDEVRKVGLELGIPSDLVYRQPFPGPGLAVRIIGSITKGKLEILREADWIFRQELEKHPVKNIASQYFAVLTDTRSVGVMGDMRTYGHTVALRCVTTDDFMTVDWTKLPFDLLERVSSRITGEV
;
A
#
# COMPACT_ATOMS: atom_id res chain seq x y z
N ASP A 1 23.38 7.45 -32.31
CA ASP A 1 24.05 6.75 -33.40
C ASP A 1 22.99 6.04 -34.25
N GLU A 2 22.61 6.69 -35.38
CA GLU A 2 21.51 6.18 -36.24
C GLU A 2 21.87 4.85 -36.91
N SER A 3 23.14 4.64 -37.26
CA SER A 3 23.57 3.40 -37.92
C SER A 3 23.43 2.17 -37.04
N ARG A 4 23.59 2.32 -35.73
CA ARG A 4 23.42 1.26 -34.73
C ARG A 4 22.07 1.34 -34.04
N LYS A 5 21.22 2.29 -34.39
CA LYS A 5 19.93 2.56 -33.74
C LYS A 5 20.04 2.75 -32.21
N LEU A 6 21.10 3.44 -31.77
CA LEU A 6 21.33 3.76 -30.36
C LEU A 6 20.96 5.22 -30.11
N TYR A 7 19.98 5.42 -29.24
CA TYR A 7 19.46 6.72 -28.88
C TYR A 7 19.56 6.90 -27.36
N GLY A 8 19.86 8.11 -26.91
CA GLY A 8 19.98 8.45 -25.51
C GLY A 8 19.52 9.87 -25.25
N VAL A 9 18.97 10.10 -24.07
CA VAL A 9 18.55 11.41 -23.58
C VAL A 9 19.16 11.67 -22.20
N GLN A 10 19.42 12.95 -21.88
CA GLN A 10 19.92 13.39 -20.57
C GLN A 10 18.85 14.10 -19.74
N PHE A 11 17.62 13.72 -19.93
CA PHE A 11 16.47 14.19 -19.17
C PHE A 11 15.49 13.05 -19.02
N HIS A 12 14.46 13.26 -18.22
CA HIS A 12 13.43 12.29 -17.90
C HIS A 12 12.21 12.47 -18.82
N PRO A 13 12.08 11.75 -19.95
CA PRO A 13 10.91 11.86 -20.82
C PRO A 13 9.63 11.30 -20.21
N GLU A 14 9.76 10.43 -19.18
CA GLU A 14 8.66 9.77 -18.50
C GLU A 14 7.93 10.65 -17.47
N VAL A 15 8.57 11.72 -16.98
CA VAL A 15 7.96 12.58 -15.95
C VAL A 15 6.98 13.58 -16.54
N SER A 16 5.95 13.93 -15.76
CA SER A 16 4.87 14.82 -16.17
C SER A 16 5.33 16.24 -16.56
N HIS A 17 6.45 16.71 -15.99
CA HIS A 17 7.03 18.03 -16.27
C HIS A 17 7.76 18.12 -17.62
N THR A 18 8.02 17.00 -18.28
CA THR A 18 8.61 17.00 -19.61
C THR A 18 7.53 17.19 -20.68
N ALA A 19 7.43 18.38 -21.24
CA ALA A 19 6.31 18.83 -22.09
C ALA A 19 5.96 17.88 -23.24
N TYR A 20 6.92 17.23 -23.88
CA TYR A 20 6.70 16.31 -25.02
C TYR A 20 7.17 14.89 -24.72
N GLY A 21 7.30 14.51 -23.43
CA GLY A 21 7.86 13.24 -23.02
C GLY A 21 7.15 12.03 -23.63
N LYS A 22 5.82 12.01 -23.60
CA LYS A 22 5.01 10.95 -24.23
C LYS A 22 5.25 10.84 -25.73
N GLN A 23 5.38 11.98 -26.45
CA GLN A 23 5.63 11.97 -27.89
C GLN A 23 7.03 11.44 -28.21
N ILE A 24 8.02 11.79 -27.41
CA ILE A 24 9.40 11.29 -27.55
C ILE A 24 9.43 9.77 -27.38
N LEU A 25 8.78 9.26 -26.32
CA LEU A 25 8.67 7.82 -26.07
C LEU A 25 7.89 7.11 -27.18
N HIS A 26 6.79 7.69 -27.65
CA HIS A 26 6.00 7.15 -28.76
C HIS A 26 6.84 7.02 -30.04
N ASN A 27 7.52 8.09 -30.45
CA ASN A 27 8.38 8.09 -31.65
C ASN A 27 9.48 7.03 -31.53
N PHE A 28 10.10 6.91 -30.35
CA PHE A 28 11.12 5.88 -30.14
C PHE A 28 10.55 4.48 -30.27
N LEU A 29 9.44 4.18 -29.57
CA LEU A 29 8.86 2.84 -29.54
C LEU A 29 8.25 2.43 -30.89
N PHE A 30 7.48 3.33 -31.53
CA PHE A 30 6.71 2.95 -32.70
C PHE A 30 7.44 3.29 -34.01
N ASP A 31 8.10 4.43 -34.12
CA ASP A 31 8.75 4.84 -35.37
C ASP A 31 10.16 4.25 -35.51
N ILE A 32 10.93 4.19 -34.39
CA ILE A 32 12.31 3.67 -34.43
C ILE A 32 12.35 2.16 -34.13
N CYS A 33 11.75 1.72 -33.02
CA CYS A 33 11.77 0.31 -32.60
C CYS A 33 10.74 -0.56 -33.32
N GLN A 34 9.76 0.05 -34.02
CA GLN A 34 8.70 -0.65 -34.76
C GLN A 34 7.87 -1.59 -33.83
N CYS A 35 7.64 -1.21 -32.57
CA CYS A 35 6.83 -1.97 -31.66
C CYS A 35 5.37 -2.05 -32.13
N ARG A 36 4.74 -3.22 -32.01
CA ARG A 36 3.38 -3.47 -32.50
C ARG A 36 2.28 -3.00 -31.58
N GLY A 37 2.58 -2.63 -30.33
CA GLY A 37 1.57 -2.22 -29.33
C GLY A 37 0.52 -3.31 -29.04
N SER A 38 0.93 -4.58 -29.05
CA SER A 38 0.01 -5.74 -28.92
C SER A 38 -0.40 -6.02 -27.48
N TRP A 39 0.19 -5.35 -26.49
CA TRP A 39 -0.20 -5.51 -25.11
C TRP A 39 -1.56 -4.87 -24.84
N ASN A 40 -2.50 -5.64 -24.29
CA ASN A 40 -3.79 -5.15 -23.80
C ASN A 40 -4.22 -5.93 -22.56
N ILE A 41 -5.00 -5.29 -21.70
CA ILE A 41 -5.53 -5.88 -20.47
C ILE A 41 -6.86 -6.61 -20.69
N GLU A 42 -7.44 -6.46 -21.85
CA GLU A 42 -8.74 -7.01 -22.18
C GLU A 42 -8.76 -8.53 -22.04
N GLY A 43 -9.72 -9.06 -21.29
CA GLY A 43 -9.83 -10.48 -20.98
C GLY A 43 -8.74 -11.04 -20.04
N PHE A 44 -7.86 -10.18 -19.47
CA PHE A 44 -6.83 -10.60 -18.52
C PHE A 44 -7.43 -11.38 -17.34
N VAL A 45 -8.51 -10.88 -16.75
CA VAL A 45 -9.17 -11.51 -15.60
C VAL A 45 -9.60 -12.92 -15.93
N GLN A 46 -10.31 -13.12 -17.05
CA GLN A 46 -10.82 -14.44 -17.43
C GLN A 46 -9.69 -15.42 -17.77
N ARG A 47 -8.67 -14.96 -18.50
CA ARG A 47 -7.50 -15.79 -18.81
C ARG A 47 -6.76 -16.20 -17.53
N SER A 48 -6.59 -15.28 -16.60
CA SER A 48 -5.91 -15.52 -15.33
C SER A 48 -6.69 -16.48 -14.44
N ILE A 49 -8.01 -16.30 -14.29
CA ILE A 49 -8.88 -17.23 -13.56
C ILE A 49 -8.73 -18.64 -14.15
N SER A 50 -8.89 -18.80 -15.47
CA SER A 50 -8.80 -20.12 -16.13
C SER A 50 -7.40 -20.74 -16.00
N ARG A 51 -6.35 -19.94 -16.03
CA ARG A 51 -4.96 -20.38 -15.82
C ARG A 51 -4.77 -20.91 -14.40
N TYR A 52 -5.14 -20.11 -13.40
CA TYR A 52 -4.91 -20.46 -11.99
C TYR A 52 -5.84 -21.55 -11.51
N GLN A 53 -7.06 -21.65 -12.01
CA GLN A 53 -7.97 -22.75 -11.72
C GLN A 53 -7.35 -24.10 -12.11
N ARG A 54 -6.66 -24.17 -13.26
CA ARG A 54 -5.96 -25.38 -13.70
C ARG A 54 -4.64 -25.60 -12.94
N ALA A 55 -3.85 -24.54 -12.78
CA ALA A 55 -2.50 -24.66 -12.22
C ALA A 55 -2.49 -24.95 -10.70
N LEU A 56 -3.52 -24.51 -9.98
CA LEU A 56 -3.63 -24.58 -8.52
C LEU A 56 -4.73 -25.55 -8.06
N SER A 57 -5.23 -26.39 -8.96
CA SER A 57 -6.28 -27.38 -8.63
C SER A 57 -5.79 -28.32 -7.51
N GLY A 58 -6.56 -28.40 -6.41
CA GLY A 58 -6.27 -29.26 -5.26
C GLY A 58 -5.14 -28.76 -4.34
N LYS A 59 -4.48 -27.64 -4.67
CA LYS A 59 -3.44 -27.05 -3.84
C LYS A 59 -4.03 -26.11 -2.77
N LYS A 60 -3.40 -26.12 -1.58
CA LYS A 60 -3.67 -25.13 -0.53
C LYS A 60 -2.83 -23.90 -0.74
N VAL A 61 -3.48 -22.78 -0.91
CA VAL A 61 -2.86 -21.50 -1.29
C VAL A 61 -2.99 -20.50 -0.17
N LEU A 62 -1.89 -19.82 0.17
CA LEU A 62 -1.82 -18.81 1.21
C LEU A 62 -1.50 -17.45 0.61
N CYS A 63 -2.23 -16.42 1.02
CA CYS A 63 -2.01 -15.04 0.61
C CYS A 63 -1.87 -14.12 1.82
N ALA A 64 -0.80 -13.34 1.86
CA ALA A 64 -0.67 -12.26 2.84
C ALA A 64 -1.44 -11.04 2.35
N LEU A 65 -2.44 -10.60 3.11
CA LEU A 65 -3.23 -9.41 2.85
C LEU A 65 -2.65 -8.24 3.63
N SER A 66 -2.04 -7.29 2.93
CA SER A 66 -1.51 -6.06 3.56
C SER A 66 -2.55 -4.94 3.70
N GLY A 67 -3.77 -5.15 3.15
CA GLY A 67 -4.77 -4.09 2.99
C GLY A 67 -4.48 -3.13 1.82
N GLY A 68 -3.38 -3.30 1.09
CA GLY A 68 -3.07 -2.56 -0.14
C GLY A 68 -3.83 -3.09 -1.35
N VAL A 69 -3.95 -2.27 -2.42
CA VAL A 69 -4.69 -2.65 -3.63
C VAL A 69 -4.07 -3.88 -4.32
N ASP A 70 -2.75 -4.03 -4.34
CA ASP A 70 -2.09 -5.12 -5.06
C ASP A 70 -2.39 -6.47 -4.41
N SER A 71 -2.19 -6.59 -3.10
CA SER A 71 -2.55 -7.81 -2.37
C SER A 71 -4.05 -8.11 -2.44
N ALA A 72 -4.89 -7.07 -2.44
CA ALA A 72 -6.33 -7.18 -2.58
C ALA A 72 -6.73 -7.77 -3.94
N VAL A 73 -6.19 -7.21 -5.03
CA VAL A 73 -6.48 -7.68 -6.40
C VAL A 73 -5.96 -9.10 -6.62
N ALA A 74 -4.74 -9.42 -6.15
CA ALA A 74 -4.19 -10.77 -6.22
C ALA A 74 -5.07 -11.78 -5.48
N ALA A 75 -5.49 -11.44 -4.25
CA ALA A 75 -6.33 -12.31 -3.43
C ALA A 75 -7.71 -12.55 -4.06
N VAL A 76 -8.42 -11.50 -4.52
CA VAL A 76 -9.75 -11.65 -5.12
C VAL A 76 -9.68 -12.40 -6.45
N LEU A 77 -8.65 -12.14 -7.28
CA LEU A 77 -8.42 -12.86 -8.53
C LEU A 77 -8.27 -14.37 -8.30
N LEU A 78 -7.43 -14.74 -7.33
CA LEU A 78 -7.21 -16.14 -7.00
C LEU A 78 -8.42 -16.78 -6.29
N HIS A 79 -9.10 -16.03 -5.43
CA HIS A 79 -10.34 -16.53 -4.82
C HIS A 79 -11.40 -16.89 -5.90
N LYS A 80 -11.54 -16.05 -6.94
CA LYS A 80 -12.43 -16.39 -8.08
C LYS A 80 -11.95 -17.63 -8.86
N ALA A 81 -10.66 -17.96 -8.83
CA ALA A 81 -10.11 -19.11 -9.51
C ALA A 81 -10.23 -20.42 -8.71
N ILE A 82 -9.94 -20.37 -7.42
CA ILE A 82 -9.76 -21.59 -6.58
C ILE A 82 -10.66 -21.62 -5.32
N GLY A 83 -11.47 -20.59 -5.10
CA GLY A 83 -12.44 -20.54 -3.99
C GLY A 83 -11.81 -20.74 -2.62
N ASP A 84 -12.35 -21.65 -1.84
CA ASP A 84 -11.97 -21.93 -0.45
C ASP A 84 -10.58 -22.55 -0.27
N ASN A 85 -9.92 -22.96 -1.36
CA ASN A 85 -8.53 -23.41 -1.32
C ASN A 85 -7.55 -22.24 -1.08
N LEU A 86 -8.02 -20.99 -1.19
CA LEU A 86 -7.26 -19.80 -0.82
C LEU A 86 -7.57 -19.43 0.63
N THR A 87 -6.54 -19.35 1.46
CA THR A 87 -6.59 -18.73 2.79
C THR A 87 -5.83 -17.42 2.77
N CYS A 88 -6.48 -16.35 3.21
CA CYS A 88 -5.85 -15.03 3.35
C CYS A 88 -5.52 -14.76 4.82
N VAL A 89 -4.32 -14.26 5.10
CA VAL A 89 -3.91 -13.81 6.44
C VAL A 89 -3.74 -12.30 6.43
N PHE A 90 -4.49 -11.63 7.28
CA PHE A 90 -4.40 -10.19 7.51
C PHE A 90 -3.87 -9.94 8.91
N VAL A 91 -2.68 -9.37 9.01
CA VAL A 91 -2.04 -9.04 10.29
C VAL A 91 -2.42 -7.61 10.70
N ASP A 92 -3.24 -7.50 11.73
CA ASP A 92 -3.53 -6.22 12.38
C ASP A 92 -2.45 -5.94 13.43
N HIS A 93 -1.46 -5.18 13.02
CA HIS A 93 -0.29 -4.83 13.85
C HIS A 93 -0.54 -3.62 14.77
N GLY A 94 -1.78 -3.13 14.85
CA GLY A 94 -2.12 -1.98 15.70
C GLY A 94 -1.61 -0.62 15.19
N LEU A 95 -1.01 -0.55 14.01
CA LEU A 95 -0.49 0.67 13.40
C LEU A 95 -1.34 1.13 12.21
N LEU A 96 -2.52 0.55 12.06
CA LEU A 96 -3.49 0.88 11.04
C LEU A 96 -4.21 2.20 11.35
N ARG A 97 -4.82 2.80 10.33
CA ARG A 97 -5.73 3.93 10.49
C ARG A 97 -6.96 3.53 11.30
N LYS A 98 -7.69 4.53 11.76
CA LYS A 98 -8.97 4.30 12.46
C LYS A 98 -9.92 3.45 11.62
N ASN A 99 -10.44 2.38 12.22
CA ASN A 99 -11.40 1.43 11.64
C ASN A 99 -10.90 0.68 10.38
N GLU A 100 -9.62 0.78 10.03
CA GLU A 100 -9.11 0.19 8.79
C GLU A 100 -9.14 -1.34 8.80
N GLY A 101 -8.80 -1.97 9.92
CA GLY A 101 -8.84 -3.44 10.07
C GLY A 101 -10.25 -4.00 9.87
N ASP A 102 -11.25 -3.37 10.49
CA ASP A 102 -12.66 -3.78 10.39
C ASP A 102 -13.19 -3.58 8.98
N TRP A 103 -12.80 -2.47 8.35
CA TRP A 103 -13.15 -2.19 6.97
C TRP A 103 -12.57 -3.21 5.99
N VAL A 104 -11.31 -3.57 6.12
CA VAL A 104 -10.67 -4.63 5.32
C VAL A 104 -11.40 -5.96 5.52
N GLU A 105 -11.67 -6.36 6.77
CA GLU A 105 -12.39 -7.58 7.08
C GLU A 105 -13.79 -7.60 6.47
N SER A 106 -14.54 -6.48 6.54
CA SER A 106 -15.89 -6.37 5.99
C SER A 106 -15.92 -6.58 4.47
N ILE A 107 -14.89 -6.12 3.75
CA ILE A 107 -14.79 -6.33 2.31
C ILE A 107 -14.48 -7.81 2.00
N PHE A 108 -13.40 -8.34 2.55
CA PHE A 108 -12.92 -9.65 2.12
C PHE A 108 -13.77 -10.80 2.68
N ARG A 109 -14.14 -10.74 3.95
CA ARG A 109 -15.03 -11.74 4.55
C ARG A 109 -16.49 -11.48 4.24
N GLY A 110 -16.95 -10.22 4.31
CA GLY A 110 -18.36 -9.86 4.12
C GLY A 110 -18.78 -9.87 2.66
N GLN A 111 -18.10 -9.08 1.80
CA GLN A 111 -18.51 -8.93 0.39
C GLN A 111 -18.06 -10.09 -0.50
N PHE A 112 -16.82 -10.57 -0.33
CA PHE A 112 -16.25 -11.61 -1.18
C PHE A 112 -16.37 -13.02 -0.59
N ASN A 113 -16.82 -13.17 0.66
CA ASN A 113 -16.92 -14.45 1.38
C ASN A 113 -15.62 -15.26 1.35
N MET A 114 -14.48 -14.58 1.51
CA MET A 114 -13.16 -15.20 1.48
C MET A 114 -12.80 -15.82 2.83
N ASN A 115 -12.03 -16.89 2.81
CA ASN A 115 -11.43 -17.46 4.00
C ASN A 115 -10.31 -16.53 4.50
N LEU A 116 -10.66 -15.64 5.44
CA LEU A 116 -9.78 -14.61 6.00
C LEU A 116 -9.49 -14.89 7.47
N ILE A 117 -8.22 -14.97 7.82
CA ILE A 117 -7.72 -15.00 9.18
C ILE A 117 -7.19 -13.61 9.52
N ARG A 118 -7.88 -12.91 10.44
CA ARG A 118 -7.37 -11.66 11.03
C ARG A 118 -6.61 -11.97 12.29
N VAL A 119 -5.36 -11.59 12.34
CA VAL A 119 -4.46 -11.78 13.49
C VAL A 119 -4.30 -10.44 14.21
N ASN A 120 -4.84 -10.34 15.42
CA ASN A 120 -4.58 -9.18 16.26
C ASN A 120 -3.20 -9.33 16.91
N ALA A 121 -2.24 -8.50 16.48
CA ALA A 121 -0.86 -8.52 16.93
C ALA A 121 -0.40 -7.16 17.52
N GLU A 122 -1.34 -6.23 17.83
CA GLU A 122 -1.03 -4.88 18.30
C GLU A 122 -0.02 -4.86 19.45
N ASP A 123 -0.30 -5.58 20.55
CA ASP A 123 0.58 -5.57 21.73
C ASP A 123 1.98 -6.11 21.43
N ARG A 124 2.08 -7.07 20.52
CA ARG A 124 3.32 -7.68 20.09
C ARG A 124 4.20 -6.68 19.33
N PHE A 125 3.60 -5.95 18.37
CA PHE A 125 4.31 -4.92 17.61
C PHE A 125 4.69 -3.72 18.48
N LEU A 126 3.79 -3.24 19.32
CA LEU A 126 4.06 -2.11 20.20
C LEU A 126 5.19 -2.41 21.18
N LYS A 127 5.24 -3.62 21.73
CA LYS A 127 6.33 -4.06 22.60
C LYS A 127 7.69 -4.05 21.90
N LYS A 128 7.75 -4.44 20.61
CA LYS A 128 8.97 -4.43 19.81
C LYS A 128 9.42 -3.02 19.43
N LEU A 129 8.50 -2.08 19.37
CA LEU A 129 8.74 -0.69 19.00
C LEU A 129 8.99 0.22 20.20
N GLU A 130 8.95 -0.33 21.41
CA GLU A 130 9.19 0.44 22.64
C GLU A 130 10.57 1.08 22.61
N GLY A 131 10.64 2.41 22.81
CA GLY A 131 11.87 3.19 22.79
C GLY A 131 12.50 3.41 21.41
N ILE A 132 11.96 2.84 20.35
CA ILE A 132 12.50 3.03 18.99
C ILE A 132 12.02 4.37 18.41
N MET A 133 12.97 5.23 18.08
CA MET A 133 12.69 6.57 17.55
C MET A 133 12.94 6.69 16.06
N GLU A 134 13.98 6.02 15.55
CA GLU A 134 14.44 6.13 14.17
C GLU A 134 13.46 5.46 13.19
N PRO A 135 12.93 6.17 12.16
CA PRO A 135 11.94 5.65 11.24
C PRO A 135 12.37 4.39 10.49
N GLU A 136 13.65 4.30 10.10
CA GLU A 136 14.15 3.14 9.38
C GLU A 136 14.24 1.89 10.27
N GLN A 137 14.59 2.08 11.55
CA GLN A 137 14.56 0.98 12.53
C GLN A 137 13.13 0.51 12.78
N LYS A 138 12.17 1.45 12.92
CA LYS A 138 10.74 1.09 13.03
C LYS A 138 10.31 0.24 11.84
N ARG A 139 10.66 0.65 10.62
CA ARG A 139 10.31 -0.05 9.38
C ARG A 139 10.87 -1.49 9.38
N LYS A 140 12.13 -1.67 9.73
CA LYS A 140 12.79 -2.99 9.79
C LYS A 140 12.12 -3.90 10.82
N ILE A 141 11.93 -3.41 12.05
CA ILE A 141 11.31 -4.18 13.13
C ILE A 141 9.89 -4.61 12.75
N ILE A 142 9.09 -3.71 12.17
CA ILE A 142 7.72 -4.02 11.74
C ILE A 142 7.74 -5.07 10.66
N GLY A 143 8.66 -4.95 9.69
CA GLY A 143 8.78 -5.91 8.61
C GLY A 143 9.16 -7.31 9.08
N GLU A 144 10.18 -7.42 9.90
CA GLU A 144 10.61 -8.69 10.48
C GLU A 144 9.50 -9.34 11.32
N GLU A 145 8.81 -8.54 12.15
CA GLU A 145 7.78 -9.07 13.01
C GLU A 145 6.53 -9.50 12.23
N PHE A 146 6.20 -8.77 11.16
CA PHE A 146 5.11 -9.16 10.24
C PHE A 146 5.36 -10.55 9.64
N ILE A 147 6.58 -10.83 9.18
CA ILE A 147 6.93 -12.14 8.65
C ILE A 147 6.77 -13.22 9.72
N ARG A 148 7.27 -12.98 10.94
CA ARG A 148 7.17 -13.95 12.03
C ARG A 148 5.73 -14.30 12.37
N VAL A 149 4.86 -13.28 12.46
CA VAL A 149 3.42 -13.49 12.71
C VAL A 149 2.81 -14.28 11.55
N PHE A 150 3.14 -13.92 10.31
CA PHE A 150 2.65 -14.62 9.14
C PHE A 150 3.11 -16.08 9.09
N GLU A 151 4.38 -16.38 9.39
CA GLU A 151 4.91 -17.73 9.47
C GLU A 151 4.22 -18.57 10.56
N GLU A 152 3.96 -17.96 11.73
CA GLU A 152 3.27 -18.65 12.82
C GLU A 152 1.85 -19.05 12.43
N GLU A 153 1.12 -18.15 11.76
CA GLU A 153 -0.24 -18.44 11.27
C GLU A 153 -0.22 -19.49 10.15
N ALA A 154 0.72 -19.37 9.22
CA ALA A 154 0.88 -20.34 8.15
C ALA A 154 1.18 -21.76 8.68
N ARG A 155 2.00 -21.90 9.73
CA ARG A 155 2.25 -23.20 10.38
C ARG A 155 1.01 -23.81 11.02
N LYS A 156 0.10 -22.98 11.59
CA LYS A 156 -1.17 -23.46 12.14
C LYS A 156 -2.10 -24.07 11.08
N LEU A 157 -1.97 -23.60 9.84
CA LEU A 157 -2.73 -24.14 8.71
C LEU A 157 -2.22 -25.50 8.21
N GLY A 158 -1.04 -25.92 8.67
CA GLY A 158 -0.39 -27.16 8.24
C GLY A 158 0.29 -27.02 6.89
N ASN A 159 0.22 -28.05 6.06
CA ASN A 159 0.85 -28.01 4.74
C ASN A 159 0.17 -27.00 3.84
N VAL A 160 0.91 -25.96 3.49
CA VAL A 160 0.54 -24.96 2.48
C VAL A 160 1.48 -25.17 1.30
N ASP A 161 0.89 -25.37 0.13
CA ASP A 161 1.65 -25.72 -1.09
C ASP A 161 2.17 -24.47 -1.80
N VAL A 162 1.39 -23.38 -1.77
CA VAL A 162 1.63 -22.19 -2.60
C VAL A 162 1.52 -20.91 -1.79
N LEU A 163 2.51 -20.03 -1.94
CA LEU A 163 2.47 -18.66 -1.43
C LEU A 163 2.12 -17.67 -2.56
N VAL A 164 1.22 -16.73 -2.27
CA VAL A 164 0.85 -15.66 -3.20
C VAL A 164 1.53 -14.37 -2.80
N GLN A 165 2.14 -13.70 -3.77
CA GLN A 165 2.71 -12.36 -3.64
C GLN A 165 2.03 -11.38 -4.58
N GLY A 166 1.76 -10.18 -4.09
CA GLY A 166 1.16 -9.08 -4.85
C GLY A 166 2.19 -8.25 -5.65
N THR A 167 3.27 -8.88 -6.12
CA THR A 167 4.31 -8.24 -6.94
C THR A 167 3.71 -7.68 -8.22
N ILE A 168 4.08 -6.46 -8.58
CA ILE A 168 3.67 -5.80 -9.83
C ILE A 168 4.89 -5.51 -10.70
N TYR A 169 4.69 -5.14 -11.97
CA TYR A 169 5.78 -4.99 -12.93
C TYR A 169 6.86 -3.95 -12.53
N PRO A 170 6.52 -2.78 -11.93
CA PRO A 170 7.53 -1.87 -11.39
C PRO A 170 8.46 -2.51 -10.35
N ASP A 171 7.95 -3.37 -9.47
CA ASP A 171 8.77 -4.08 -8.47
C ASP A 171 9.81 -4.99 -9.15
N VAL A 172 9.43 -5.61 -10.27
CA VAL A 172 10.34 -6.47 -11.06
C VAL A 172 11.46 -5.67 -11.70
N ILE A 173 11.13 -4.49 -12.26
CA ILE A 173 12.13 -3.60 -12.88
C ILE A 173 13.12 -3.09 -11.84
N GLU A 174 12.61 -2.63 -10.69
CA GLU A 174 13.44 -2.08 -9.61
C GLU A 174 14.34 -3.12 -8.95
N SER A 175 13.91 -4.39 -8.92
CA SER A 175 14.70 -5.49 -8.34
C SER A 175 15.88 -5.93 -9.21
N GLY A 176 15.95 -5.47 -10.46
CA GLY A 176 16.97 -5.89 -11.43
C GLY A 176 16.70 -7.30 -11.98
N ALA A 177 16.83 -7.49 -13.28
CA ALA A 177 16.48 -8.72 -14.02
C ALA A 177 17.38 -9.93 -13.72
N GLY A 178 17.94 -10.09 -12.52
CA GLY A 178 19.03 -11.01 -12.33
C GLY A 178 19.03 -11.96 -11.14
N ASN A 179 18.33 -11.74 -10.05
CA ASN A 179 18.29 -12.71 -8.95
C ASN A 179 17.09 -12.44 -8.02
N ALA A 180 16.31 -13.47 -7.76
CA ALA A 180 15.17 -13.50 -6.85
C ALA A 180 15.50 -13.19 -5.36
N SER A 181 16.75 -12.89 -5.05
CA SER A 181 17.25 -12.70 -3.68
C SER A 181 17.44 -11.25 -3.24
N THR A 182 17.22 -10.26 -4.13
CA THR A 182 17.36 -8.85 -3.75
C THR A 182 16.07 -8.09 -4.03
N ILE A 183 14.98 -8.54 -3.41
CA ILE A 183 13.74 -7.75 -3.38
C ILE A 183 14.01 -6.57 -2.46
N LYS A 184 14.09 -5.38 -3.05
CA LYS A 184 14.28 -4.13 -2.30
C LYS A 184 13.20 -4.02 -1.23
N SER A 185 13.65 -3.75 -0.04
CA SER A 185 12.93 -3.65 1.22
C SER A 185 11.80 -2.60 1.30
N HIS A 186 11.44 -1.93 0.20
CA HIS A 186 10.49 -0.81 0.21
C HIS A 186 9.03 -1.22 -0.04
N HIS A 187 8.79 -2.28 -0.78
CA HIS A 187 7.44 -2.76 -1.10
C HIS A 187 7.12 -4.14 -0.52
N ASN A 188 8.14 -4.99 -0.33
CA ASN A 188 8.00 -6.21 0.44
C ASN A 188 8.59 -5.98 1.83
N VAL A 189 7.72 -5.64 2.77
CA VAL A 189 8.09 -5.47 4.18
C VAL A 189 8.48 -6.85 4.70
N GLY A 190 9.77 -7.17 4.58
CA GLY A 190 10.36 -8.27 5.29
C GLY A 190 10.85 -9.48 4.52
N GLY A 191 10.77 -9.56 3.18
CA GLY A 191 11.28 -10.72 2.45
C GLY A 191 10.35 -11.96 2.50
N LEU A 192 10.83 -13.07 1.96
CA LEU A 192 10.15 -14.36 2.05
C LEU A 192 10.36 -14.99 3.43
N PRO A 193 9.41 -15.78 3.93
CA PRO A 193 9.59 -16.60 5.12
C PRO A 193 10.77 -17.55 4.93
N GLU A 194 11.88 -17.32 5.63
CA GLU A 194 13.11 -18.11 5.49
C GLU A 194 12.96 -19.55 5.99
N ARG A 195 11.91 -19.83 6.75
CA ARG A 195 11.69 -21.10 7.46
C ARG A 195 10.51 -21.93 6.95
N MET A 196 9.91 -21.51 5.83
CA MET A 196 8.80 -22.23 5.22
C MET A 196 9.18 -22.67 3.81
N GLU A 197 9.07 -23.95 3.53
CA GLU A 197 9.22 -24.50 2.19
C GLU A 197 7.85 -24.48 1.50
N PHE A 198 7.68 -23.57 0.54
CA PHE A 198 6.55 -23.60 -0.39
C PHE A 198 6.99 -24.31 -1.66
N GLU A 199 6.13 -25.16 -2.21
CA GLU A 199 6.41 -25.79 -3.51
C GLU A 199 6.49 -24.73 -4.63
N GLN A 200 5.72 -23.64 -4.49
CA GLN A 200 5.57 -22.62 -5.52
C GLN A 200 5.25 -21.25 -4.93
N ILE A 201 5.80 -20.20 -5.55
CA ILE A 201 5.37 -18.83 -5.36
C ILE A 201 4.58 -18.39 -6.61
N VAL A 202 3.44 -17.76 -6.39
CA VAL A 202 2.57 -17.26 -7.45
C VAL A 202 2.44 -15.74 -7.35
N GLU A 203 2.74 -15.06 -8.44
CA GLU A 203 2.69 -13.59 -8.57
C GLU A 203 1.70 -13.23 -9.69
N PRO A 204 0.41 -13.14 -9.38
CA PRO A 204 -0.63 -12.99 -10.42
C PRO A 204 -0.57 -11.68 -11.19
N LEU A 205 0.06 -10.66 -10.63
CA LEU A 205 0.07 -9.29 -11.14
C LEU A 205 1.45 -8.86 -11.66
N ARG A 206 2.40 -9.79 -11.73
CA ARG A 206 3.82 -9.53 -12.06
C ARG A 206 4.04 -8.75 -13.35
N ASP A 207 3.16 -8.94 -14.32
CA ASP A 207 3.28 -8.32 -15.64
C ASP A 207 2.44 -7.04 -15.78
N LEU A 208 1.80 -6.57 -14.69
CA LEU A 208 0.89 -5.43 -14.70
C LEU A 208 1.52 -4.18 -14.07
N PHE A 209 1.26 -3.04 -14.71
CA PHE A 209 1.48 -1.74 -14.10
C PHE A 209 0.38 -1.40 -13.09
N LYS A 210 0.66 -0.45 -12.19
CA LYS A 210 -0.26 -0.04 -11.12
C LYS A 210 -1.66 0.36 -11.62
N ASP A 211 -1.73 1.06 -12.74
CA ASP A 211 -3.00 1.49 -13.33
C ASP A 211 -3.79 0.32 -13.93
N GLU A 212 -3.08 -0.68 -14.45
CA GLU A 212 -3.69 -1.91 -14.94
C GLU A 212 -4.22 -2.76 -13.77
N VAL A 213 -3.47 -2.85 -12.67
CA VAL A 213 -3.92 -3.50 -11.43
C VAL A 213 -5.22 -2.87 -10.92
N ARG A 214 -5.32 -1.53 -10.94
CA ARG A 214 -6.56 -0.83 -10.56
C ARG A 214 -7.73 -1.19 -11.47
N LYS A 215 -7.52 -1.24 -12.79
CA LYS A 215 -8.55 -1.65 -13.76
C LYS A 215 -9.01 -3.08 -13.49
N VAL A 216 -8.07 -4.00 -13.29
CA VAL A 216 -8.37 -5.39 -12.89
C VAL A 216 -9.16 -5.44 -11.59
N GLY A 217 -8.79 -4.62 -10.60
CA GLY A 217 -9.50 -4.53 -9.33
C GLY A 217 -10.97 -4.13 -9.50
N LEU A 218 -11.25 -3.13 -10.33
CA LEU A 218 -12.62 -2.72 -10.64
C LEU A 218 -13.40 -3.82 -11.39
N GLU A 219 -12.78 -4.48 -12.37
CA GLU A 219 -13.38 -5.60 -13.12
C GLU A 219 -13.71 -6.80 -12.19
N LEU A 220 -12.89 -7.02 -11.17
CA LEU A 220 -13.14 -8.05 -10.15
C LEU A 220 -14.26 -7.68 -9.17
N GLY A 221 -14.73 -6.43 -9.17
CA GLY A 221 -15.77 -5.91 -8.27
C GLY A 221 -15.24 -5.41 -6.93
N ILE A 222 -13.95 -5.12 -6.83
CA ILE A 222 -13.38 -4.51 -5.64
C ILE A 222 -13.87 -3.06 -5.53
N PRO A 223 -14.33 -2.60 -4.36
CA PRO A 223 -14.81 -1.22 -4.19
C PRO A 223 -13.80 -0.17 -4.64
N SER A 224 -14.27 0.87 -5.32
CA SER A 224 -13.43 1.96 -5.83
C SER A 224 -12.58 2.61 -4.74
N ASP A 225 -13.13 2.74 -3.54
CA ASP A 225 -12.44 3.34 -2.40
C ASP A 225 -11.21 2.52 -1.96
N LEU A 226 -11.19 1.21 -2.21
CA LEU A 226 -10.03 0.37 -1.97
C LEU A 226 -9.07 0.43 -3.16
N VAL A 227 -9.59 0.41 -4.38
CA VAL A 227 -8.78 0.43 -5.62
C VAL A 227 -8.00 1.75 -5.76
N TYR A 228 -8.66 2.88 -5.47
CA TYR A 228 -8.07 4.22 -5.59
C TYR A 228 -7.59 4.82 -4.26
N ARG A 229 -7.53 4.00 -3.20
CA ARG A 229 -7.01 4.51 -1.93
C ARG A 229 -5.61 5.06 -2.09
N GLN A 230 -5.35 6.19 -1.43
CA GLN A 230 -4.00 6.75 -1.41
C GLN A 230 -2.99 5.77 -0.78
N PRO A 231 -1.71 5.80 -1.21
CA PRO A 231 -0.69 4.93 -0.66
C PRO A 231 -0.61 5.03 0.87
N PHE A 232 -0.56 3.86 1.51
CA PHE A 232 -0.34 3.75 2.95
C PHE A 232 0.82 2.80 3.18
N PRO A 233 1.90 3.25 3.83
CA PRO A 233 3.11 2.45 3.95
C PRO A 233 2.88 1.21 4.81
N GLY A 234 3.63 0.12 4.55
CA GLY A 234 3.57 -1.11 5.33
C GLY A 234 3.75 -0.90 6.84
N PRO A 235 4.67 -0.02 7.30
CA PRO A 235 4.79 0.32 8.72
C PRO A 235 3.60 1.11 9.31
N GLY A 236 2.61 1.44 8.52
CA GLY A 236 1.41 2.13 8.97
C GLY A 236 1.69 3.51 9.57
N LEU A 237 0.99 3.82 10.66
CA LEU A 237 1.14 5.08 11.38
C LEU A 237 2.48 5.22 12.13
N ALA A 238 3.25 4.15 12.29
CA ALA A 238 4.52 4.18 13.01
C ALA A 238 5.52 5.20 12.44
N VAL A 239 5.57 5.34 11.11
CA VAL A 239 6.45 6.30 10.43
C VAL A 239 5.86 7.70 10.33
N ARG A 240 4.64 7.88 10.82
CA ARG A 240 3.95 9.18 10.94
C ARG A 240 3.94 9.71 12.38
N ILE A 241 4.56 9.00 13.32
CA ILE A 241 4.86 9.45 14.67
C ILE A 241 6.36 9.73 14.75
N ILE A 242 6.72 10.99 14.94
CA ILE A 242 8.11 11.39 15.18
C ILE A 242 8.44 11.06 16.65
N GLY A 243 9.60 10.43 16.88
CA GLY A 243 9.97 9.93 18.20
C GLY A 243 9.37 8.56 18.53
N SER A 244 9.32 8.20 19.80
CA SER A 244 8.82 6.90 20.28
C SER A 244 7.31 6.75 20.10
N ILE A 245 6.88 5.50 19.86
CA ILE A 245 5.46 5.15 19.68
C ILE A 245 4.89 4.73 21.04
N THR A 246 3.69 5.23 21.34
CA THR A 246 2.86 4.78 22.47
C THR A 246 1.41 4.62 22.02
N LYS A 247 0.60 3.85 22.77
CA LYS A 247 -0.84 3.71 22.47
C LYS A 247 -1.53 5.09 22.43
N GLY A 248 -1.26 5.98 23.40
CA GLY A 248 -1.85 7.32 23.41
C GLY A 248 -1.45 8.18 22.21
N LYS A 249 -0.17 8.14 21.78
CA LYS A 249 0.26 8.83 20.55
C LYS A 249 -0.42 8.28 19.30
N LEU A 250 -0.63 6.96 19.23
CA LEU A 250 -1.35 6.34 18.13
C LEU A 250 -2.81 6.75 18.08
N GLU A 251 -3.49 6.82 19.23
CA GLU A 251 -4.87 7.27 19.33
C GLU A 251 -5.01 8.71 18.85
N ILE A 252 -4.17 9.62 19.35
CA ILE A 252 -4.13 11.01 18.92
C ILE A 252 -3.93 11.09 17.39
N LEU A 253 -2.97 10.37 16.85
CA LEU A 253 -2.71 10.40 15.40
C LEU A 253 -3.85 9.79 14.57
N ARG A 254 -4.46 8.70 15.04
CA ARG A 254 -5.63 8.08 14.38
C ARG A 254 -6.80 9.06 14.28
N GLU A 255 -7.11 9.74 15.36
CA GLU A 255 -8.20 10.72 15.37
C GLU A 255 -7.88 11.94 14.51
N ALA A 256 -6.69 12.51 14.64
CA ALA A 256 -6.27 13.66 13.83
C ALA A 256 -6.24 13.32 12.32
N ASP A 257 -5.70 12.16 11.91
CA ASP A 257 -5.68 11.69 10.52
C ASP A 257 -7.12 11.45 10.01
N TRP A 258 -7.99 10.90 10.86
CA TRP A 258 -9.38 10.67 10.53
C TRP A 258 -10.15 11.97 10.29
N ILE A 259 -10.03 12.94 11.17
CA ILE A 259 -10.66 14.27 11.05
C ILE A 259 -10.17 14.95 9.77
N PHE A 260 -8.86 15.00 9.55
CA PHE A 260 -8.30 15.64 8.37
C PHE A 260 -8.80 15.01 7.07
N ARG A 261 -8.84 13.68 7.01
CA ARG A 261 -9.34 12.95 5.84
C ARG A 261 -10.84 13.19 5.63
N GLN A 262 -11.64 13.15 6.68
CA GLN A 262 -13.08 13.43 6.60
C GLN A 262 -13.38 14.83 6.05
N GLU A 263 -12.68 15.85 6.53
CA GLU A 263 -12.92 17.22 6.06
C GLU A 263 -12.46 17.42 4.62
N LEU A 264 -11.33 16.81 4.26
CA LEU A 264 -10.80 16.88 2.90
C LEU A 264 -11.69 16.13 1.90
N GLU A 265 -12.24 14.96 2.27
CA GLU A 265 -13.16 14.17 1.44
C GLU A 265 -14.47 14.93 1.10
N LYS A 266 -14.92 15.83 1.98
CA LYS A 266 -16.09 16.69 1.74
C LYS A 266 -15.78 17.92 0.87
N HIS A 267 -14.49 18.18 0.61
CA HIS A 267 -14.06 19.39 -0.08
C HIS A 267 -13.59 19.11 -1.51
N PRO A 268 -13.90 19.98 -2.51
CA PRO A 268 -13.46 19.79 -3.89
C PRO A 268 -11.94 19.60 -4.08
N VAL A 269 -11.13 20.10 -3.15
CA VAL A 269 -9.66 19.96 -3.18
C VAL A 269 -9.19 18.51 -3.16
N LYS A 270 -10.00 17.56 -2.72
CA LYS A 270 -9.70 16.12 -2.77
C LYS A 270 -9.37 15.64 -4.18
N ASN A 271 -9.96 16.26 -5.20
CA ASN A 271 -9.78 15.85 -6.60
C ASN A 271 -8.40 16.19 -7.16
N ILE A 272 -7.65 17.08 -6.50
CA ILE A 272 -6.29 17.46 -6.87
C ILE A 272 -5.24 16.96 -5.86
N ALA A 273 -5.67 16.53 -4.68
CA ALA A 273 -4.79 16.00 -3.64
C ALA A 273 -4.47 14.53 -3.91
N SER A 274 -3.22 14.22 -4.22
CA SER A 274 -2.76 12.85 -4.50
C SER A 274 -2.43 12.07 -3.24
N GLN A 275 -1.91 12.76 -2.20
CA GLN A 275 -1.64 12.17 -0.90
C GLN A 275 -1.84 13.20 0.22
N TYR A 276 -2.54 12.80 1.27
CA TYR A 276 -2.80 13.63 2.45
C TYR A 276 -2.90 12.79 3.71
N PHE A 277 -2.31 13.29 4.79
CA PHE A 277 -2.30 12.62 6.10
C PHE A 277 -1.82 13.55 7.21
N ALA A 278 -2.11 13.17 8.45
CA ALA A 278 -1.55 13.81 9.63
C ALA A 278 -0.24 13.14 10.08
N VAL A 279 0.63 13.93 10.69
CA VAL A 279 1.89 13.50 11.33
C VAL A 279 1.88 14.01 12.76
N LEU A 280 2.10 13.14 13.73
CA LEU A 280 2.28 13.53 15.11
C LEU A 280 3.76 13.83 15.38
N THR A 281 4.04 15.08 15.73
CA THR A 281 5.41 15.50 16.06
C THR A 281 5.73 15.21 17.53
N ASP A 282 7.01 15.23 17.87
CA ASP A 282 7.45 15.12 19.28
C ASP A 282 7.45 16.49 20.00
N THR A 283 7.15 17.56 19.25
CA THR A 283 7.04 18.91 19.78
C THR A 283 5.74 19.06 20.54
N ARG A 284 5.83 19.71 21.71
CA ARG A 284 4.67 20.10 22.51
C ARG A 284 4.47 21.61 22.47
N SER A 285 3.21 22.02 22.39
CA SER A 285 2.82 23.41 22.43
C SER A 285 1.97 23.69 23.68
N VAL A 286 2.10 24.91 24.19
CA VAL A 286 1.26 25.39 25.29
C VAL A 286 -0.07 25.85 24.69
N GLY A 287 -1.15 25.28 25.17
CA GLY A 287 -2.51 25.75 24.91
C GLY A 287 -3.13 26.34 26.17
N VAL A 288 -4.22 27.06 26.02
CA VAL A 288 -5.07 27.55 27.12
C VAL A 288 -6.47 27.02 26.87
N MET A 289 -6.99 26.25 27.81
CA MET A 289 -8.38 25.81 27.84
C MET A 289 -9.04 26.32 29.12
N GLY A 290 -9.95 27.30 28.97
CA GLY A 290 -10.46 28.02 30.10
C GLY A 290 -9.33 28.76 30.83
N ASP A 291 -9.24 28.58 32.14
CA ASP A 291 -8.21 29.21 32.97
C ASP A 291 -6.96 28.36 33.18
N MET A 292 -6.88 27.21 32.51
CA MET A 292 -5.76 26.24 32.67
C MET A 292 -4.86 26.18 31.47
N ARG A 293 -3.54 26.06 31.71
CA ARG A 293 -2.55 25.76 30.67
C ARG A 293 -2.58 24.29 30.35
N THR A 294 -2.65 23.98 29.07
CA THR A 294 -2.54 22.61 28.53
C THR A 294 -1.24 22.46 27.74
N TYR A 295 -0.73 21.24 27.68
CA TYR A 295 0.48 20.91 26.92
C TYR A 295 0.12 19.82 25.91
N GLY A 296 -0.29 20.21 24.72
CA GLY A 296 -0.67 19.30 23.65
C GLY A 296 0.47 18.97 22.70
N HIS A 297 0.37 17.83 22.02
CA HIS A 297 1.24 17.50 20.90
C HIS A 297 0.92 18.37 19.69
N THR A 298 1.96 18.73 18.91
CA THR A 298 1.75 19.41 17.63
C THR A 298 1.48 18.37 16.55
N VAL A 299 0.39 18.56 15.81
CA VAL A 299 0.03 17.78 14.62
C VAL A 299 0.39 18.59 13.37
N ALA A 300 1.18 18.00 12.48
CA ALA A 300 1.46 18.56 11.17
C ALA A 300 0.55 17.90 10.13
N LEU A 301 -0.02 18.70 9.24
CA LEU A 301 -0.84 18.22 8.11
C LEU A 301 0.02 18.22 6.84
N ARG A 302 0.07 17.09 6.17
CA ARG A 302 0.70 16.96 4.86
C ARG A 302 -0.37 16.76 3.80
N CYS A 303 -0.36 17.60 2.77
CA CYS A 303 -1.19 17.43 1.58
C CYS A 303 -0.36 17.78 0.35
N VAL A 304 -0.30 16.87 -0.61
CA VAL A 304 0.55 17.02 -1.78
C VAL A 304 -0.19 16.60 -3.06
N THR A 305 0.18 17.25 -4.15
CA THR A 305 -0.25 16.94 -5.51
C THR A 305 0.93 16.37 -6.28
N THR A 306 0.70 15.28 -6.97
CA THR A 306 1.68 14.63 -7.84
C THR A 306 0.96 13.74 -8.84
N ASP A 307 1.55 13.60 -10.03
CA ASP A 307 1.05 12.68 -11.06
C ASP A 307 1.83 11.36 -11.08
N ASP A 308 3.09 11.39 -10.69
CA ASP A 308 4.04 10.28 -10.86
C ASP A 308 4.73 9.82 -9.56
N PHE A 309 4.50 10.51 -8.44
CA PHE A 309 5.17 10.35 -7.14
C PHE A 309 6.70 10.52 -7.17
N MET A 310 7.27 10.91 -8.32
CA MET A 310 8.69 11.28 -8.45
C MET A 310 8.90 12.76 -8.16
N THR A 311 7.98 13.59 -8.64
CA THR A 311 7.93 15.03 -8.37
C THR A 311 6.66 15.35 -7.58
N VAL A 312 6.80 16.14 -6.53
CA VAL A 312 5.73 16.39 -5.56
C VAL A 312 5.66 17.87 -5.22
N ASP A 313 4.49 18.47 -5.44
CA ASP A 313 4.17 19.83 -5.00
C ASP A 313 3.22 19.81 -3.80
N TRP A 314 3.31 20.80 -2.94
CA TRP A 314 2.35 20.95 -1.85
C TRP A 314 0.99 21.44 -2.38
N THR A 315 -0.08 20.80 -1.95
CA THR A 315 -1.44 21.24 -2.30
C THR A 315 -1.81 22.45 -1.48
N LYS A 316 -2.20 23.53 -2.14
CA LYS A 316 -2.69 24.76 -1.49
C LYS A 316 -4.09 24.48 -0.90
N LEU A 317 -4.14 24.16 0.37
CA LEU A 317 -5.40 23.93 1.07
C LEU A 317 -6.09 25.27 1.35
N PRO A 318 -7.42 25.38 1.10
CA PRO A 318 -8.21 26.57 1.43
C PRO A 318 -8.20 26.85 2.94
N PHE A 319 -8.19 28.14 3.31
CA PHE A 319 -8.14 28.54 4.72
C PHE A 319 -9.35 28.08 5.53
N ASP A 320 -10.54 28.10 4.94
CA ASP A 320 -11.77 27.61 5.57
C ASP A 320 -11.72 26.10 5.89
N LEU A 321 -11.08 25.31 5.02
CA LEU A 321 -10.83 23.89 5.30
C LEU A 321 -9.83 23.72 6.45
N LEU A 322 -8.74 24.49 6.44
CA LEU A 322 -7.73 24.44 7.51
C LEU A 322 -8.31 24.87 8.85
N GLU A 323 -9.17 25.88 8.87
CA GLU A 323 -9.89 26.34 10.06
C GLU A 323 -10.78 25.23 10.65
N ARG A 324 -11.60 24.57 9.81
CA ARG A 324 -12.42 23.44 10.27
C ARG A 324 -11.60 22.29 10.81
N VAL A 325 -10.55 21.88 10.08
CA VAL A 325 -9.66 20.80 10.50
C VAL A 325 -8.99 21.13 11.82
N SER A 326 -8.42 22.34 11.95
CA SER A 326 -7.76 22.79 13.17
C SER A 326 -8.71 22.82 14.35
N SER A 327 -9.89 23.43 14.20
CA SER A 327 -10.91 23.51 15.25
C SER A 327 -11.36 22.13 15.71
N ARG A 328 -11.59 21.21 14.78
CA ARG A 328 -11.98 19.84 15.10
C ARG A 328 -10.87 19.07 15.80
N ILE A 329 -9.62 19.11 15.30
CA ILE A 329 -8.51 18.39 15.93
C ILE A 329 -8.27 18.92 17.34
N THR A 330 -8.28 20.24 17.55
CA THR A 330 -8.03 20.82 18.88
C THR A 330 -9.20 20.65 19.86
N GLY A 331 -10.43 20.44 19.36
CA GLY A 331 -11.62 20.26 20.21
C GLY A 331 -12.02 18.82 20.46
N GLU A 332 -11.64 17.87 19.57
CA GLU A 332 -12.07 16.47 19.63
C GLU A 332 -10.93 15.50 20.04
N VAL A 333 -9.65 15.92 19.91
CA VAL A 333 -8.47 15.11 20.16
C VAL A 333 -7.66 15.67 21.33
#